data_4b91879da84f4d6cd36ba203b1091c14
#
_entry.id   4b91879da84f4d6cd36ba203b1091c14
#
_cell.length_a   1.000
_cell.length_b   1.000
_cell.length_c   1.000
_cell.angle_alpha   90.00
_cell.angle_beta   90.00
_cell.angle_gamma   90.00
#
_symmetry.space_group_name_H-M   'P 1'
#
loop_
_entity.id
_entity.type
_entity.pdbx_description
1 polymer ?
#
loop_
_entity_poly.entity_id
_entity_poly.type
_entity_poly.pdbx_seq_one_letter_code
_entity_poly.pdbx_strand_id
1 'polypeptide(L)'
;LASDFGENGTAASPKHLVCKAKNVRASHGFAGGIAGETNGNVICAVNRSTEVIAYEGTAGGITAVNTKGKTIQNCTNYGKVTSNHGHASGIAAENDGMIKDCTVKSSKLTETTEIYSRGGNEIGAITSLNEENGIVENSKTERNVVLSGDASIIGGLVGANEGTVRMVDSSIIPKVDSSKSNLTVGGVVGENRENANVTGV
;
A
#
# COMPACT_ATOMS: atom_id res chain seq x y z
N LEU A 1 6.00 -14.20 -15.85
CA LEU A 1 4.96 -15.04 -16.43
C LEU A 1 4.23 -14.24 -17.49
N ALA A 2 4.31 -14.71 -18.73
CA ALA A 2 3.83 -14.04 -19.90
C ALA A 2 2.29 -13.94 -19.92
N SER A 3 1.82 -12.81 -20.41
CA SER A 3 0.43 -12.57 -20.77
C SER A 3 -0.02 -13.49 -21.89
N ASP A 4 -0.98 -14.37 -21.62
CA ASP A 4 -1.76 -15.02 -22.66
C ASP A 4 -2.75 -14.00 -23.24
N PHE A 5 -2.39 -13.36 -24.31
CA PHE A 5 -3.35 -12.68 -25.17
C PHE A 5 -3.96 -13.71 -26.11
N GLY A 6 -5.20 -14.09 -25.86
CA GLY A 6 -5.96 -14.93 -26.77
C GLY A 6 -6.18 -14.24 -28.12
N GLU A 7 -5.92 -14.94 -29.21
CA GLU A 7 -5.97 -14.46 -30.60
C GLU A 7 -7.37 -14.14 -31.15
N ASN A 8 -8.40 -13.96 -30.35
CA ASN A 8 -9.73 -13.63 -30.84
C ASN A 8 -10.37 -12.53 -30.00
N GLY A 9 -10.01 -11.28 -30.24
CA GLY A 9 -10.78 -10.03 -30.08
C GLY A 9 -11.82 -9.83 -28.98
N THR A 10 -12.04 -10.78 -28.10
CA THR A 10 -12.83 -10.65 -26.87
C THR A 10 -11.83 -10.48 -25.73
N ALA A 11 -11.84 -9.31 -25.09
CA ALA A 11 -11.07 -9.05 -23.90
C ALA A 11 -11.38 -10.13 -22.84
N ALA A 12 -10.56 -11.16 -22.77
CA ALA A 12 -10.61 -12.12 -21.67
C ALA A 12 -10.39 -11.33 -20.39
N SER A 13 -11.25 -11.52 -19.41
CA SER A 13 -11.07 -10.90 -18.09
C SER A 13 -9.66 -11.20 -17.61
N PRO A 14 -8.85 -10.20 -17.22
CA PRO A 14 -7.46 -10.43 -16.87
C PRO A 14 -7.39 -11.46 -15.73
N LYS A 15 -6.61 -12.53 -15.95
CA LYS A 15 -6.38 -13.54 -14.91
C LYS A 15 -5.58 -12.87 -13.79
N HIS A 16 -6.14 -12.82 -12.60
CA HIS A 16 -5.47 -12.23 -11.44
C HIS A 16 -4.41 -13.18 -10.89
N LEU A 17 -3.23 -12.65 -10.60
CA LEU A 17 -2.27 -13.31 -9.73
C LEU A 17 -2.78 -13.21 -8.28
N VAL A 18 -3.10 -14.33 -7.65
CA VAL A 18 -3.73 -14.34 -6.32
C VAL A 18 -2.83 -15.01 -5.30
N CYS A 19 -2.43 -14.27 -4.27
CA CYS A 19 -1.84 -14.83 -3.06
C CYS A 19 -2.94 -15.23 -2.07
N LYS A 20 -2.95 -16.48 -1.60
CA LYS A 20 -3.86 -17.02 -0.57
C LYS A 20 -3.10 -17.63 0.60
N ALA A 21 -1.85 -17.27 0.81
CA ALA A 21 -1.06 -17.75 1.93
C ALA A 21 -1.73 -17.39 3.27
N LYS A 22 -1.62 -18.27 4.28
CA LYS A 22 -2.08 -17.90 5.62
C LYS A 22 -1.28 -16.72 6.14
N ASN A 23 0.05 -16.79 6.03
CA ASN A 23 0.95 -15.70 6.40
C ASN A 23 2.10 -15.61 5.40
N VAL A 24 2.50 -14.38 5.07
CA VAL A 24 3.74 -14.06 4.38
C VAL A 24 4.64 -13.35 5.39
N ARG A 25 5.84 -13.86 5.64
CA ARG A 25 6.70 -13.37 6.72
C ARG A 25 8.14 -13.14 6.26
N ALA A 26 8.71 -12.02 6.68
CA ALA A 26 10.14 -11.76 6.62
C ALA A 26 10.66 -11.48 8.03
N SER A 27 11.71 -12.18 8.45
CA SER A 27 12.38 -11.88 9.73
C SER A 27 13.15 -10.57 9.64
N HIS A 28 13.80 -10.33 8.51
CA HIS A 28 14.54 -9.12 8.18
C HIS A 28 14.23 -8.71 6.75
N GLY A 29 14.25 -7.41 6.45
CA GLY A 29 14.06 -6.88 5.10
C GLY A 29 12.59 -6.77 4.68
N PHE A 30 12.24 -7.26 3.51
CA PHE A 30 11.01 -6.91 2.81
C PHE A 30 9.99 -8.06 2.80
N ALA A 31 8.77 -7.80 3.27
CA ALA A 31 7.64 -8.71 3.15
C ALA A 31 6.59 -8.11 2.21
N GLY A 32 6.21 -8.82 1.17
CA GLY A 32 5.12 -8.43 0.27
C GLY A 32 4.18 -9.60 -0.02
N GLY A 33 2.90 -9.34 -0.09
CA GLY A 33 1.91 -10.38 -0.38
C GLY A 33 2.09 -11.04 -1.75
N ILE A 34 2.68 -10.31 -2.69
CA ILE A 34 2.99 -10.78 -4.05
C ILE A 34 4.51 -10.84 -4.26
N ALA A 35 5.23 -9.79 -3.88
CA ALA A 35 6.68 -9.71 -3.98
C ALA A 35 7.23 -8.87 -2.82
N GLY A 36 8.38 -9.23 -2.25
CA GLY A 36 9.04 -8.42 -1.23
C GLY A 36 9.47 -7.07 -1.82
N GLU A 37 10.17 -7.10 -2.94
CA GLU A 37 10.58 -5.96 -3.74
C GLU A 37 10.22 -6.20 -5.20
N THR A 38 9.83 -5.16 -5.94
CA THR A 38 9.57 -5.31 -7.37
C THR A 38 10.49 -4.43 -8.21
N ASN A 39 11.29 -5.10 -9.04
CA ASN A 39 12.08 -4.54 -10.12
C ASN A 39 11.41 -4.75 -11.49
N GLY A 40 10.15 -5.15 -11.49
CA GLY A 40 9.28 -5.34 -12.64
C GLY A 40 7.88 -4.77 -12.37
N ASN A 41 7.00 -4.80 -13.35
CA ASN A 41 5.62 -4.38 -13.15
C ASN A 41 4.80 -5.47 -12.47
N VAL A 42 3.90 -5.07 -11.57
CA VAL A 42 2.89 -5.94 -10.92
C VAL A 42 1.51 -5.49 -11.37
N ILE A 43 0.86 -6.29 -12.18
CA ILE A 43 -0.42 -5.93 -12.80
C ILE A 43 -1.48 -6.98 -12.50
N CYS A 44 -2.69 -6.54 -12.13
CA CYS A 44 -3.84 -7.40 -11.84
C CYS A 44 -3.54 -8.43 -10.74
N ALA A 45 -2.90 -8.01 -9.63
CA ALA A 45 -2.59 -8.89 -8.51
C ALA A 45 -3.57 -8.69 -7.34
N VAL A 46 -3.87 -9.78 -6.65
CA VAL A 46 -4.78 -9.77 -5.50
C VAL A 46 -4.11 -10.47 -4.32
N ASN A 47 -3.88 -9.74 -3.24
CA ASN A 47 -3.47 -10.34 -1.98
C ASN A 47 -4.70 -10.69 -1.13
N ARG A 48 -4.88 -11.98 -0.85
CA ARG A 48 -5.87 -12.57 0.07
C ARG A 48 -5.20 -13.36 1.19
N SER A 49 -3.93 -13.11 1.46
CA SER A 49 -3.27 -13.66 2.65
C SER A 49 -3.99 -13.17 3.90
N THR A 50 -3.93 -13.94 4.98
CA THR A 50 -4.46 -13.46 6.26
C THR A 50 -3.64 -12.27 6.75
N GLU A 51 -2.31 -12.37 6.64
CA GLU A 51 -1.41 -11.32 7.09
C GLU A 51 -0.06 -11.35 6.34
N VAL A 52 0.49 -10.17 6.09
CA VAL A 52 1.86 -9.94 5.62
C VAL A 52 2.63 -9.30 6.77
N ILE A 53 3.75 -9.90 7.20
CA ILE A 53 4.50 -9.46 8.38
C ILE A 53 5.97 -9.27 8.05
N ALA A 54 6.52 -8.10 8.34
CA ALA A 54 7.96 -7.89 8.48
C ALA A 54 8.30 -7.67 9.96
N TYR A 55 9.17 -8.50 10.52
CA TYR A 55 9.61 -8.33 11.92
C TYR A 55 10.63 -7.22 12.04
N GLU A 56 11.64 -7.21 11.19
CA GLU A 56 12.63 -6.14 11.07
C GLU A 56 12.71 -5.70 9.61
N GLY A 57 12.00 -4.62 9.27
CA GLY A 57 11.93 -4.10 7.91
C GLY A 57 10.53 -3.69 7.48
N THR A 58 10.33 -3.65 6.19
CA THR A 58 9.18 -3.01 5.53
C THR A 58 8.18 -4.05 5.02
N ALA A 59 6.89 -3.79 5.22
CA ALA A 59 5.80 -4.68 4.80
C ALA A 59 4.80 -3.98 3.87
N GLY A 60 4.48 -4.61 2.74
CA GLY A 60 3.45 -4.15 1.82
C GLY A 60 2.43 -5.24 1.46
N GLY A 61 1.18 -4.90 1.32
CA GLY A 61 0.14 -5.87 0.98
C GLY A 61 0.32 -6.48 -0.41
N ILE A 62 0.86 -5.72 -1.35
CA ILE A 62 1.26 -6.21 -2.67
C ILE A 62 2.78 -6.35 -2.72
N THR A 63 3.53 -5.29 -2.47
CA THR A 63 4.99 -5.32 -2.37
C THR A 63 5.46 -4.42 -1.22
N ALA A 64 6.61 -4.68 -0.61
CA ALA A 64 7.17 -3.74 0.34
C ALA A 64 7.75 -2.52 -0.40
N VAL A 65 8.51 -2.74 -1.46
CA VAL A 65 9.17 -1.68 -2.24
C VAL A 65 8.78 -1.77 -3.72
N ASN A 66 8.32 -0.65 -4.28
CA ASN A 66 8.12 -0.45 -5.71
C ASN A 66 9.24 0.46 -6.24
N THR A 67 10.14 -0.10 -7.02
CA THR A 67 11.33 0.62 -7.48
C THR A 67 11.04 1.60 -8.61
N LYS A 68 11.93 2.54 -8.81
CA LYS A 68 11.86 3.60 -9.83
C LYS A 68 11.45 3.11 -11.20
N GLY A 69 10.46 3.77 -11.79
CA GLY A 69 9.98 3.50 -13.13
C GLY A 69 9.17 2.19 -13.27
N LYS A 70 8.83 1.52 -12.16
CA LYS A 70 7.98 0.33 -12.17
C LYS A 70 6.54 0.68 -11.82
N THR A 71 5.62 -0.18 -12.25
CA THR A 71 4.19 0.07 -12.11
C THR A 71 3.52 -1.06 -11.34
N ILE A 72 2.76 -0.70 -10.32
CA ILE A 72 1.78 -1.55 -9.65
C ILE A 72 0.40 -1.06 -10.08
N GLN A 73 -0.34 -1.88 -10.85
CA GLN A 73 -1.62 -1.46 -11.41
C GLN A 73 -2.72 -2.50 -11.26
N ASN A 74 -3.96 -2.02 -11.05
CA ASN A 74 -5.16 -2.86 -10.90
C ASN A 74 -4.99 -3.93 -9.80
N CYS A 75 -4.32 -3.58 -8.71
CA CYS A 75 -4.05 -4.50 -7.62
C CYS A 75 -4.99 -4.27 -6.44
N THR A 76 -5.32 -5.36 -5.72
CA THR A 76 -6.17 -5.26 -4.54
C THR A 76 -5.55 -6.00 -3.37
N ASN A 77 -5.47 -5.33 -2.23
CA ASN A 77 -5.10 -5.95 -0.96
C ASN A 77 -6.30 -6.13 -0.04
N TYR A 78 -6.48 -7.35 0.45
CA TYR A 78 -7.44 -7.71 1.50
C TYR A 78 -6.76 -8.12 2.81
N GLY A 79 -5.46 -8.44 2.76
CA GLY A 79 -4.72 -8.95 3.90
C GLY A 79 -4.34 -7.85 4.89
N LYS A 80 -4.22 -8.23 6.15
CA LYS A 80 -3.55 -7.38 7.14
C LYS A 80 -2.09 -7.20 6.77
N VAL A 81 -1.52 -6.06 7.15
CA VAL A 81 -0.10 -5.77 6.95
C VAL A 81 0.49 -5.26 8.25
N THR A 82 1.58 -5.87 8.67
CA THR A 82 2.26 -5.55 9.93
C THR A 82 3.75 -5.36 9.70
N SER A 83 4.28 -4.25 10.17
CA SER A 83 5.71 -4.05 10.33
C SER A 83 6.02 -3.71 11.78
N ASN A 84 6.98 -4.43 12.38
CA ASN A 84 7.39 -4.16 13.76
C ASN A 84 8.52 -3.13 13.85
N HIS A 85 9.31 -2.93 12.79
CA HIS A 85 10.43 -1.98 12.78
C HIS A 85 10.63 -1.39 11.38
N GLY A 86 9.58 -0.75 10.83
CA GLY A 86 9.64 -0.14 9.50
C GLY A 86 8.28 0.28 8.99
N HIS A 87 8.18 0.54 7.71
CA HIS A 87 6.96 1.00 7.07
C HIS A 87 5.97 -0.16 6.83
N ALA A 88 4.68 0.14 6.93
CA ALA A 88 3.62 -0.78 6.56
C ALA A 88 2.57 -0.09 5.70
N SER A 89 2.17 -0.70 4.59
CA SER A 89 1.09 -0.19 3.73
C SER A 89 0.34 -1.30 3.00
N GLY A 90 -0.85 -0.97 2.57
CA GLY A 90 -1.72 -1.95 1.91
C GLY A 90 -1.30 -2.30 0.48
N ILE A 91 -0.60 -1.42 -0.23
CA ILE A 91 -0.12 -1.69 -1.60
C ILE A 91 1.41 -1.77 -1.60
N ALA A 92 2.12 -0.66 -1.53
CA ALA A 92 3.57 -0.63 -1.43
C ALA A 92 3.98 0.29 -0.29
N ALA A 93 4.82 -0.17 0.62
CA ALA A 93 5.20 0.67 1.75
C ALA A 93 6.12 1.82 1.33
N GLU A 94 7.01 1.56 0.39
CA GLU A 94 7.88 2.57 -0.25
C GLU A 94 7.60 2.56 -1.76
N ASN A 95 7.38 3.73 -2.36
CA ASN A 95 7.05 3.86 -3.77
C ASN A 95 7.90 4.91 -4.46
N ASP A 96 8.84 4.47 -5.30
CA ASP A 96 9.62 5.31 -6.24
C ASP A 96 9.18 5.12 -7.72
N GLY A 97 8.08 4.39 -7.92
CA GLY A 97 7.47 4.12 -9.21
C GLY A 97 6.02 4.62 -9.29
N MET A 98 5.18 3.93 -10.05
CA MET A 98 3.75 4.26 -10.19
C MET A 98 2.88 3.25 -9.45
N ILE A 99 1.95 3.71 -8.62
CA ILE A 99 0.82 2.96 -8.09
C ILE A 99 -0.45 3.53 -8.71
N LYS A 100 -1.18 2.71 -9.47
CA LYS A 100 -2.34 3.15 -10.23
C LYS A 100 -3.51 2.17 -10.13
N ASP A 101 -4.73 2.69 -10.05
CA ASP A 101 -5.97 1.88 -10.04
C ASP A 101 -5.98 0.78 -8.95
N CYS A 102 -5.33 1.05 -7.81
CA CYS A 102 -5.18 0.07 -6.73
C CYS A 102 -6.19 0.29 -5.61
N THR A 103 -6.56 -0.80 -4.93
CA THR A 103 -7.55 -0.73 -3.86
C THR A 103 -7.08 -1.50 -2.63
N VAL A 104 -7.26 -0.90 -1.46
CA VAL A 104 -7.13 -1.58 -0.15
C VAL A 104 -8.51 -1.68 0.47
N LYS A 105 -8.89 -2.89 0.89
CA LYS A 105 -10.22 -3.12 1.47
C LYS A 105 -10.28 -4.37 2.34
N SER A 106 -11.28 -4.45 3.20
CA SER A 106 -11.58 -5.68 3.93
C SER A 106 -12.26 -6.74 3.04
N SER A 107 -12.02 -8.00 3.38
CA SER A 107 -12.62 -9.15 2.67
C SER A 107 -14.12 -9.27 2.91
N LYS A 108 -14.61 -8.80 4.06
CA LYS A 108 -16.02 -8.78 4.45
C LYS A 108 -16.39 -7.45 5.11
N LEU A 109 -17.67 -7.08 5.05
CA LEU A 109 -18.19 -5.87 5.68
C LEU A 109 -18.07 -5.87 7.21
N THR A 110 -17.98 -7.05 7.81
CA THR A 110 -17.87 -7.23 9.27
C THR A 110 -16.42 -7.38 9.75
N GLU A 111 -15.46 -7.47 8.84
CA GLU A 111 -14.05 -7.62 9.14
C GLU A 111 -13.30 -6.31 8.89
N THR A 112 -12.18 -6.15 9.56
CA THR A 112 -11.28 -4.99 9.39
C THR A 112 -9.97 -5.44 8.77
N THR A 113 -9.50 -4.74 7.76
CA THR A 113 -8.13 -4.84 7.28
C THR A 113 -7.29 -3.82 8.05
N GLU A 114 -6.38 -4.31 8.87
CA GLU A 114 -5.48 -3.48 9.66
C GLU A 114 -4.13 -3.34 8.96
N ILE A 115 -3.63 -2.13 8.92
CA ILE A 115 -2.26 -1.82 8.52
C ILE A 115 -1.59 -1.25 9.76
N TYR A 116 -0.61 -1.98 10.28
CA TYR A 116 0.08 -1.69 11.53
C TYR A 116 1.55 -1.43 11.27
N SER A 117 2.03 -0.27 11.70
CA SER A 117 3.43 0.10 11.67
C SER A 117 3.93 0.44 13.05
N ARG A 118 4.99 -0.24 13.49
CA ARG A 118 5.73 0.08 14.70
C ARG A 118 7.16 0.42 14.36
N GLY A 119 7.63 1.58 14.84
CA GLY A 119 8.99 2.05 14.57
C GLY A 119 9.21 2.69 13.20
N GLY A 120 8.24 2.64 12.28
CA GLY A 120 8.21 3.49 11.09
C GLY A 120 7.75 4.91 11.43
N ASN A 121 8.24 5.92 10.71
CA ASN A 121 7.79 7.28 10.92
C ASN A 121 6.46 7.56 10.25
N GLU A 122 6.21 6.93 9.12
CA GLU A 122 5.07 7.18 8.25
C GLU A 122 4.18 5.94 8.11
N ILE A 123 2.87 6.16 8.01
CA ILE A 123 1.89 5.13 7.65
C ILE A 123 0.83 5.70 6.71
N GLY A 124 0.53 4.95 5.64
CA GLY A 124 -0.56 5.24 4.70
C GLY A 124 -1.18 3.95 4.20
N ALA A 125 -2.47 3.98 3.85
CA ALA A 125 -3.14 2.76 3.41
C ALA A 125 -2.67 2.25 2.04
N ILE A 126 -2.27 3.15 1.15
CA ILE A 126 -1.72 2.81 -0.18
C ILE A 126 -0.20 2.74 -0.09
N THR A 127 0.45 3.80 0.40
CA THR A 127 1.90 3.84 0.59
C THR A 127 2.26 4.65 1.84
N SER A 128 3.27 4.24 2.58
CA SER A 128 3.78 5.01 3.72
C SER A 128 4.66 6.17 3.25
N LEU A 129 5.56 5.89 2.32
CA LEU A 129 6.44 6.88 1.71
C LEU A 129 6.28 6.85 0.18
N ASN A 130 5.80 7.94 -0.40
CA ASN A 130 5.81 8.17 -1.84
C ASN A 130 7.02 9.04 -2.15
N GLU A 131 8.06 8.43 -2.70
CA GLU A 131 9.35 9.07 -2.96
C GLU A 131 9.29 10.05 -4.14
N GLU A 132 10.37 10.78 -4.42
CA GLU A 132 10.44 11.86 -5.40
C GLU A 132 9.93 11.50 -6.81
N ASN A 133 10.21 10.28 -7.29
CA ASN A 133 9.70 9.79 -8.59
C ASN A 133 8.37 9.05 -8.46
N GLY A 134 7.88 8.88 -7.23
CA GLY A 134 6.68 8.12 -6.93
C GLY A 134 5.41 8.83 -7.40
N ILE A 135 4.51 8.08 -8.02
CA ILE A 135 3.19 8.56 -8.44
C ILE A 135 2.13 7.62 -7.85
N VAL A 136 1.19 8.18 -7.12
CA VAL A 136 -0.02 7.50 -6.67
C VAL A 136 -1.21 8.10 -7.41
N GLU A 137 -1.87 7.31 -8.25
CA GLU A 137 -2.95 7.76 -9.13
C GLU A 137 -4.16 6.84 -9.06
N ASN A 138 -5.37 7.41 -9.08
CA ASN A 138 -6.65 6.71 -9.17
C ASN A 138 -6.76 5.49 -8.22
N SER A 139 -6.17 5.62 -7.05
CA SER A 139 -6.12 4.57 -6.05
C SER A 139 -6.94 4.93 -4.83
N LYS A 140 -7.51 3.93 -4.17
CA LYS A 140 -8.47 4.17 -3.11
C LYS A 140 -8.42 3.16 -1.98
N THR A 141 -9.04 3.57 -0.88
CA THR A 141 -9.43 2.64 0.17
C THR A 141 -10.94 2.50 0.22
N GLU A 142 -11.41 1.30 0.49
CA GLU A 142 -12.80 1.05 0.82
C GLU A 142 -12.96 0.96 2.35
N ARG A 143 -14.20 0.86 2.81
CA ARG A 143 -14.56 0.79 4.23
C ARG A 143 -13.82 -0.30 4.99
N ASN A 144 -13.68 -0.14 6.29
CA ASN A 144 -13.08 -1.09 7.22
C ASN A 144 -11.57 -1.32 7.01
N VAL A 145 -10.85 -0.30 6.57
CA VAL A 145 -9.38 -0.26 6.66
C VAL A 145 -9.00 0.62 7.85
N VAL A 146 -8.13 0.11 8.70
CA VAL A 146 -7.65 0.79 9.91
C VAL A 146 -6.14 0.93 9.82
N LEU A 147 -5.65 2.13 10.07
CA LEU A 147 -4.24 2.42 10.26
C LEU A 147 -3.97 2.49 11.74
N SER A 148 -2.97 1.77 12.22
CA SER A 148 -2.61 1.71 13.65
C SER A 148 -1.10 1.61 13.83
N GLY A 149 -0.62 1.91 15.04
CA GLY A 149 0.80 1.85 15.36
C GLY A 149 1.31 3.12 16.01
N ASP A 150 2.63 3.29 16.00
CA ASP A 150 3.32 4.41 16.64
C ASP A 150 3.98 5.39 15.64
N ALA A 151 3.52 5.40 14.40
CA ALA A 151 3.96 6.35 13.39
C ALA A 151 3.67 7.80 13.80
N SER A 152 4.57 8.73 13.44
CA SER A 152 4.38 10.16 13.71
C SER A 152 3.66 10.89 12.58
N ILE A 153 3.64 10.32 11.38
CA ILE A 153 2.99 10.87 10.20
C ILE A 153 1.99 9.85 9.68
N ILE A 154 0.73 10.24 9.61
CA ILE A 154 -0.37 9.34 9.22
C ILE A 154 -1.20 9.99 8.14
N GLY A 155 -1.25 9.36 6.97
CA GLY A 155 -2.14 9.73 5.90
C GLY A 155 -3.19 8.66 5.61
N GLY A 156 -4.41 9.04 5.34
CA GLY A 156 -5.46 8.09 5.00
C GLY A 156 -5.11 7.18 3.81
N LEU A 157 -4.33 7.70 2.87
CA LEU A 157 -3.80 6.96 1.71
C LEU A 157 -2.29 6.95 1.67
N VAL A 158 -1.66 8.11 1.84
CA VAL A 158 -0.21 8.31 1.73
C VAL A 158 0.30 8.92 3.02
N GLY A 159 1.24 8.27 3.69
CA GLY A 159 1.87 8.79 4.91
C GLY A 159 2.62 10.09 4.61
N ALA A 160 3.78 10.00 3.99
CA ALA A 160 4.54 11.14 3.49
C ALA A 160 4.65 11.11 1.96
N ASN A 161 4.52 12.28 1.33
CA ASN A 161 4.62 12.45 -0.11
C ASN A 161 5.78 13.37 -0.48
N GLU A 162 6.71 12.87 -1.27
CA GLU A 162 7.80 13.62 -1.92
C GLU A 162 7.59 13.71 -3.44
N GLY A 163 6.66 12.90 -3.99
CA GLY A 163 6.34 12.79 -5.40
C GLY A 163 4.98 13.41 -5.78
N THR A 164 4.16 12.62 -6.45
CA THR A 164 2.83 13.06 -6.92
C THR A 164 1.71 12.15 -6.44
N VAL A 165 0.67 12.75 -5.88
CA VAL A 165 -0.58 12.08 -5.50
C VAL A 165 -1.73 12.77 -6.25
N ARG A 166 -2.53 12.00 -7.01
CA ARG A 166 -3.63 12.57 -7.79
C ARG A 166 -4.80 11.62 -7.98
N MET A 167 -6.01 12.19 -8.09
CA MET A 167 -7.26 11.45 -8.33
C MET A 167 -7.45 10.27 -7.38
N VAL A 168 -7.23 10.49 -6.10
CA VAL A 168 -7.33 9.44 -5.08
C VAL A 168 -8.59 9.64 -4.24
N ASP A 169 -9.11 8.55 -3.66
CA ASP A 169 -10.30 8.57 -2.81
C ASP A 169 -10.02 7.85 -1.49
N SER A 170 -10.20 8.57 -0.40
CA SER A 170 -10.02 8.04 0.96
C SER A 170 -11.36 7.96 1.69
N SER A 171 -11.80 6.77 1.98
CA SER A 171 -12.97 6.53 2.84
C SER A 171 -12.60 6.14 4.28
N ILE A 172 -11.34 6.35 4.66
CA ILE A 172 -10.82 5.99 5.97
C ILE A 172 -10.90 7.16 6.94
N ILE A 173 -11.24 6.84 8.19
CA ILE A 173 -10.90 7.67 9.35
C ILE A 173 -9.71 6.96 10.01
N PRO A 174 -8.49 7.53 9.98
CA PRO A 174 -7.35 6.94 10.66
C PRO A 174 -7.67 6.77 12.15
N LYS A 175 -7.63 5.55 12.66
CA LYS A 175 -7.61 5.31 14.10
C LYS A 175 -6.18 5.45 14.57
N VAL A 176 -5.86 6.61 15.08
CA VAL A 176 -4.52 6.86 15.60
C VAL A 176 -4.48 6.39 17.05
N ASP A 177 -3.80 5.29 17.28
CA ASP A 177 -3.39 4.88 18.63
C ASP A 177 -1.89 5.19 18.77
N SER A 178 -1.58 6.49 18.83
CA SER A 178 -0.20 6.94 18.93
C SER A 178 0.01 7.59 20.30
N SER A 179 0.94 7.01 21.05
CA SER A 179 1.46 7.60 22.28
C SER A 179 2.44 8.76 22.03
N LYS A 180 2.67 9.14 20.76
CA LYS A 180 3.61 10.20 20.39
C LYS A 180 3.00 11.59 20.57
N SER A 181 3.79 12.51 21.14
CA SER A 181 3.37 13.89 21.40
C SER A 181 3.30 14.79 20.15
N ASN A 182 4.00 14.41 19.06
CA ASN A 182 4.04 15.16 17.82
C ASN A 182 3.51 14.28 16.69
N LEU A 183 2.24 14.43 16.39
CA LEU A 183 1.52 13.64 15.41
C LEU A 183 1.03 14.52 14.26
N THR A 184 1.38 14.15 13.04
CA THR A 184 0.84 14.76 11.82
C THR A 184 -0.17 13.81 11.19
N VAL A 185 -1.42 14.24 11.02
CA VAL A 185 -2.49 13.41 10.47
C VAL A 185 -3.20 14.13 9.33
N GLY A 186 -3.29 13.48 8.17
CA GLY A 186 -4.07 13.94 7.02
C GLY A 186 -5.10 12.90 6.58
N GLY A 187 -6.28 13.34 6.15
CA GLY A 187 -7.33 12.45 5.65
C GLY A 187 -6.94 11.71 4.38
N VAL A 188 -6.06 12.28 3.57
CA VAL A 188 -5.50 11.70 2.34
C VAL A 188 -4.00 11.54 2.47
N VAL A 189 -3.26 12.64 2.60
CA VAL A 189 -1.81 12.69 2.76
C VAL A 189 -1.49 13.22 4.14
N GLY A 190 -0.64 12.53 4.91
CA GLY A 190 -0.21 12.97 6.24
C GLY A 190 0.70 14.18 6.15
N GLU A 191 1.78 14.09 5.38
CA GLU A 191 2.73 15.17 5.12
C GLU A 191 3.00 15.29 3.62
N ASN A 192 2.78 16.48 3.06
CA ASN A 192 3.19 16.79 1.69
C ASN A 192 4.47 17.60 1.75
N ARG A 193 5.60 16.96 1.41
CA ARG A 193 6.93 17.56 1.52
C ARG A 193 7.22 18.56 0.41
N GLU A 194 8.33 19.26 0.53
CA GLU A 194 8.76 20.28 -0.43
C GLU A 194 8.83 19.73 -1.86
N ASN A 195 8.35 20.46 -2.83
CA ASN A 195 8.24 20.11 -4.26
C ASN A 195 7.27 18.96 -4.60
N ALA A 196 6.62 18.34 -3.64
CA ALA A 196 5.64 17.30 -3.88
C ALA A 196 4.26 17.88 -4.28
N ASN A 197 3.50 17.11 -5.07
CA ASN A 197 2.23 17.53 -5.62
C ASN A 197 1.06 16.68 -5.11
N VAL A 198 -0.02 17.33 -4.71
CA VAL A 198 -1.31 16.69 -4.42
C VAL A 198 -2.38 17.40 -5.22
N THR A 199 -3.04 16.69 -6.15
CA THR A 199 -4.01 17.30 -7.09
C THR A 199 -5.20 16.38 -7.33
N GLY A 200 -6.40 16.98 -7.52
CA GLY A 200 -7.61 16.22 -7.89
C GLY A 200 -8.04 15.19 -6.85
N VAL A 201 -7.99 15.53 -5.60
CA VAL A 201 -8.35 14.69 -4.45
C VAL A 201 -9.83 14.86 -4.11
#